data_33d1eee471f839f51eddeff1e9900701
#
_entry.id   33d1eee471f839f51eddeff1e9900701
#
_cell.length_a   1.000
_cell.length_b   1.000
_cell.length_c   1.000
_cell.angle_alpha   90.00
_cell.angle_beta   90.00
_cell.angle_gamma   90.00
#
_symmetry.space_group_name_H-M   'P 1'
#
loop_
_entity.id
_entity.type
_entity.pdbx_description
1 polymer ?
#
loop_
_entity_poly.entity_id
_entity_poly.type
_entity_poly.pdbx_seq_one_letter_code
_entity_poly.pdbx_strand_id
1 'polypeptide(L)'
;ITVNAKAAKWKNDWMPEKGVKLYPAIVVKDWNIGGIESGYRDYSAECGAFVLDDLSFAGAPDSLTMGGVAKPNDTSFSERNRTFTWKNTSVKKIAETIAGRYKLELKFEGDDHSIDAKEQDGTDSAFLQDLCSTYALVIKVYTSKLWVYDREKYKAKDPVWTVYESRPVGNPTALCVEPGSFKWNTKLTGTYTGGLYTYTNKQKKININVKVGTDERQLKLTGKVSSEADAKARLIAAIKNANHGATQISFTMLGYPAGASAQC
;
A
#
# COMPACT_ATOMS: atom_id res chain seq x y z
N ILE A 1 12.71 -13.70 -2.18
CA ILE A 1 13.72 -14.47 -1.42
C ILE A 1 14.55 -15.24 -2.42
N THR A 2 15.87 -15.08 -2.35
CA THR A 2 16.79 -15.87 -3.17
C THR A 2 17.66 -16.73 -2.26
N VAL A 3 17.72 -18.03 -2.56
CA VAL A 3 18.51 -18.99 -1.81
C VAL A 3 19.56 -19.65 -2.73
N ASN A 4 20.72 -19.96 -2.16
CA ASN A 4 21.74 -20.73 -2.86
C ASN A 4 21.32 -22.20 -2.90
N ALA A 5 21.25 -22.77 -4.10
CA ALA A 5 20.75 -24.12 -4.33
C ALA A 5 21.87 -25.17 -4.54
N LYS A 6 23.08 -24.93 -4.00
CA LYS A 6 24.30 -25.76 -4.22
C LYS A 6 24.08 -27.27 -4.05
N ALA A 7 23.16 -27.73 -3.23
CA ALA A 7 22.96 -29.14 -2.93
C ALA A 7 21.89 -29.81 -3.82
N ALA A 8 21.37 -29.14 -4.83
CA ALA A 8 20.26 -29.58 -5.68
C ALA A 8 18.97 -29.98 -4.92
N LYS A 9 18.95 -29.88 -3.59
CA LYS A 9 17.78 -30.24 -2.77
C LYS A 9 16.55 -29.42 -3.14
N TRP A 10 16.74 -28.15 -3.47
CA TRP A 10 15.68 -27.24 -3.88
C TRP A 10 15.07 -27.56 -5.25
N LYS A 11 15.71 -28.43 -6.03
CA LYS A 11 15.16 -28.94 -7.29
C LYS A 11 14.41 -30.26 -7.13
N ASN A 12 14.51 -30.87 -5.95
CA ASN A 12 13.94 -32.19 -5.62
C ASN A 12 13.13 -32.11 -4.31
N ASP A 13 13.64 -32.71 -3.24
CA ASP A 13 12.92 -32.94 -1.99
C ASP A 13 12.43 -31.66 -1.28
N TRP A 14 13.11 -30.53 -1.49
CA TRP A 14 12.80 -29.24 -0.87
C TRP A 14 12.11 -28.27 -1.81
N MET A 15 11.71 -28.70 -3.00
CA MET A 15 11.03 -27.83 -3.93
C MET A 15 9.66 -27.43 -3.36
N PRO A 16 9.43 -26.14 -3.06
CA PRO A 16 8.14 -25.72 -2.53
C PRO A 16 7.09 -25.71 -3.63
N GLU A 17 5.88 -26.08 -3.27
CA GLU A 17 4.72 -25.98 -4.16
C GLU A 17 4.21 -24.54 -4.22
N LYS A 18 3.73 -24.11 -5.39
CA LYS A 18 3.03 -22.83 -5.52
C LYS A 18 1.78 -22.83 -4.64
N GLY A 19 1.50 -21.69 -4.03
CA GLY A 19 0.36 -21.53 -3.12
C GLY A 19 0.66 -21.88 -1.66
N VAL A 20 1.83 -22.43 -1.33
CA VAL A 20 2.22 -22.61 0.08
C VAL A 20 2.48 -21.26 0.76
N LYS A 21 2.34 -21.24 2.06
CA LYS A 21 2.59 -20.04 2.87
C LYS A 21 4.07 -19.89 3.16
N LEU A 22 4.53 -18.66 3.02
CA LEU A 22 5.87 -18.23 3.40
C LEU A 22 5.75 -17.26 4.58
N TYR A 23 6.60 -17.45 5.58
CA TYR A 23 6.76 -16.57 6.75
C TYR A 23 8.22 -16.10 6.83
N PRO A 24 8.63 -15.20 5.93
CA PRO A 24 10.01 -14.73 5.97
C PRO A 24 10.26 -13.85 7.19
N ALA A 25 11.45 -13.99 7.76
CA ALA A 25 11.95 -13.09 8.79
C ALA A 25 13.35 -12.63 8.40
N ILE A 26 13.67 -11.38 8.69
CA ILE A 26 15.02 -10.85 8.59
C ILE A 26 15.67 -11.02 9.95
N VAL A 27 16.69 -11.86 10.02
CA VAL A 27 17.47 -12.08 11.24
C VAL A 27 18.85 -11.46 11.05
N VAL A 28 19.19 -10.53 11.92
CA VAL A 28 20.51 -9.89 11.96
C VAL A 28 21.16 -10.25 13.28
N LYS A 29 22.30 -10.90 13.19
CA LYS A 29 23.05 -11.34 14.37
C LYS A 29 24.18 -10.38 14.69
N ASP A 30 24.48 -10.27 15.97
CA ASP A 30 25.58 -9.45 16.47
C ASP A 30 25.58 -8.01 15.93
N TRP A 31 24.37 -7.43 15.80
CA TRP A 31 24.23 -6.07 15.29
C TRP A 31 24.55 -5.05 16.37
N ASN A 32 25.55 -4.19 16.07
CA ASN A 32 25.91 -3.07 16.94
C ASN A 32 25.53 -1.74 16.28
N ILE A 33 24.52 -1.08 16.85
CA ILE A 33 24.13 0.25 16.40
C ILE A 33 25.03 1.28 17.07
N GLY A 34 25.97 1.83 16.33
CA GLY A 34 26.75 3.00 16.71
C GLY A 34 28.05 2.71 17.48
N GLY A 35 28.58 1.50 17.43
CA GLY A 35 29.88 1.18 17.99
C GLY A 35 29.94 1.22 19.52
N ILE A 36 28.82 1.04 20.19
CA ILE A 36 28.76 0.95 21.67
C ILE A 36 29.16 -0.47 22.06
N GLU A 37 30.23 -0.64 22.82
CA GLU A 37 30.80 -1.95 23.20
C GLU A 37 29.82 -2.94 23.82
N SER A 38 28.76 -2.47 24.47
CA SER A 38 27.69 -3.29 25.06
C SER A 38 26.47 -3.49 24.19
N GLY A 39 26.52 -3.06 22.93
CA GLY A 39 25.36 -2.92 22.05
C GLY A 39 25.12 -4.04 21.04
N TYR A 40 25.91 -5.13 21.09
CA TYR A 40 25.67 -6.29 20.20
C TYR A 40 24.40 -7.02 20.58
N ARG A 41 23.47 -7.12 19.65
CA ARG A 41 22.19 -7.81 19.85
C ARG A 41 21.74 -8.51 18.58
N ASP A 42 21.03 -9.61 18.77
CA ASP A 42 20.29 -10.23 17.69
C ASP A 42 18.95 -9.52 17.49
N TYR A 43 18.60 -9.24 16.26
CA TYR A 43 17.31 -8.70 15.89
C TYR A 43 16.61 -9.66 14.93
N SER A 44 15.32 -9.83 15.13
CA SER A 44 14.46 -10.52 14.19
C SER A 44 13.28 -9.65 13.83
N ALA A 45 13.06 -9.47 12.52
CA ALA A 45 11.93 -8.73 11.98
C ALA A 45 11.07 -9.66 11.13
N GLU A 46 9.90 -9.97 11.64
CA GLU A 46 8.90 -10.76 10.92
C GLU A 46 8.35 -9.95 9.74
N CYS A 47 8.50 -10.47 8.50
CA CYS A 47 8.01 -9.79 7.30
C CYS A 47 6.52 -10.02 7.04
N GLY A 48 5.86 -10.87 7.84
CA GLY A 48 4.45 -11.23 7.67
C GLY A 48 4.26 -12.52 6.87
N ALA A 49 3.01 -12.78 6.49
CA ALA A 49 2.62 -13.98 5.76
C ALA A 49 2.45 -13.67 4.27
N PHE A 50 2.99 -14.52 3.43
CA PHE A 50 2.88 -14.43 1.98
C PHE A 50 2.43 -15.77 1.41
N VAL A 51 1.83 -15.74 0.24
CA VAL A 51 1.54 -16.93 -0.56
C VAL A 51 2.60 -17.01 -1.67
N LEU A 52 3.27 -18.15 -1.79
CA LEU A 52 4.26 -18.39 -2.84
C LEU A 52 3.58 -18.37 -4.21
N ASP A 53 3.99 -17.42 -5.06
CA ASP A 53 3.38 -17.18 -6.36
C ASP A 53 4.33 -17.54 -7.50
N ASP A 54 5.61 -17.23 -7.35
CA ASP A 54 6.62 -17.39 -8.38
C ASP A 54 7.85 -18.15 -7.88
N LEU A 55 8.37 -19.02 -8.73
CA LEU A 55 9.59 -19.78 -8.53
C LEU A 55 10.47 -19.68 -9.77
N SER A 56 11.69 -19.26 -9.61
CA SER A 56 12.68 -19.29 -10.70
C SER A 56 14.00 -19.89 -10.26
N PHE A 57 14.56 -20.71 -11.12
CA PHE A 57 15.89 -21.28 -10.96
C PHE A 57 16.86 -20.64 -11.95
N ALA A 58 18.06 -20.32 -11.48
CA ALA A 58 19.19 -19.96 -12.32
C ALA A 58 20.35 -20.95 -12.10
N GLY A 59 21.04 -21.28 -13.18
CA GLY A 59 22.18 -22.22 -13.13
C GLY A 59 23.51 -21.53 -12.86
N ALA A 60 24.52 -22.31 -12.53
CA ALA A 60 25.93 -22.08 -12.22
C ALA A 60 26.39 -20.67 -11.75
N PRO A 61 26.36 -20.33 -10.45
CA PRO A 61 25.96 -21.18 -9.33
C PRO A 61 24.43 -21.30 -9.19
N ASP A 62 23.98 -22.48 -8.81
CA ASP A 62 22.56 -22.77 -8.67
C ASP A 62 21.91 -21.86 -7.61
N SER A 63 20.87 -21.16 -8.01
CA SER A 63 20.05 -20.33 -7.12
C SER A 63 18.56 -20.54 -7.37
N LEU A 64 17.78 -20.48 -6.31
CA LEU A 64 16.32 -20.46 -6.36
C LEU A 64 15.83 -19.10 -5.88
N THR A 65 15.01 -18.46 -6.67
CA THR A 65 14.28 -17.26 -6.27
C THR A 65 12.81 -17.59 -6.07
N MET A 66 12.28 -17.19 -4.92
CA MET A 66 10.89 -17.36 -4.52
C MET A 66 10.24 -15.99 -4.42
N GLY A 67 9.21 -15.73 -5.24
CA GLY A 67 8.35 -14.57 -5.15
C GLY A 67 7.09 -14.90 -4.37
N GLY A 68 6.72 -14.06 -3.41
CA GLY A 68 5.52 -14.23 -2.61
C GLY A 68 4.65 -12.97 -2.64
N VAL A 69 3.35 -13.16 -2.62
CA VAL A 69 2.36 -12.08 -2.61
C VAL A 69 1.62 -12.06 -1.28
N ALA A 70 1.51 -10.88 -0.66
CA ALA A 70 0.68 -10.68 0.52
C ALA A 70 -0.79 -10.67 0.10
N LYS A 71 -1.46 -11.82 0.21
CA LYS A 71 -2.88 -11.98 -0.06
C LYS A 71 -3.52 -12.88 1.01
N PRO A 72 -4.86 -12.85 1.19
CA PRO A 72 -5.54 -13.81 2.06
C PRO A 72 -5.20 -15.23 1.67
N ASN A 73 -5.28 -16.16 2.65
CA ASN A 73 -5.09 -17.58 2.37
C ASN A 73 -6.10 -18.14 1.35
N ASP A 74 -7.26 -17.53 1.28
CA ASP A 74 -8.28 -17.83 0.30
C ASP A 74 -8.01 -17.01 -0.97
N THR A 75 -7.48 -17.67 -1.99
CA THR A 75 -7.13 -17.04 -3.28
C THR A 75 -8.35 -16.46 -3.98
N SER A 76 -9.55 -16.89 -3.63
CA SER A 76 -10.78 -16.36 -4.21
C SER A 76 -10.98 -14.86 -4.00
N PHE A 77 -10.25 -14.24 -3.05
CA PHE A 77 -10.19 -12.79 -2.88
C PHE A 77 -9.77 -12.06 -4.16
N SER A 78 -8.80 -12.61 -4.87
CA SER A 78 -8.23 -12.03 -6.10
C SER A 78 -8.55 -12.80 -7.38
N GLU A 79 -9.20 -13.97 -7.27
CA GLU A 79 -9.40 -14.86 -8.42
C GLU A 79 -10.89 -15.11 -8.74
N ARG A 80 -11.76 -15.03 -7.75
CA ARG A 80 -13.18 -15.28 -7.95
C ARG A 80 -13.95 -14.02 -8.32
N ASN A 81 -14.49 -13.98 -9.52
CA ASN A 81 -15.41 -12.92 -9.93
C ASN A 81 -16.74 -13.04 -9.20
N ARG A 82 -17.30 -11.90 -8.84
CA ARG A 82 -18.61 -11.75 -8.20
C ARG A 82 -19.38 -10.63 -8.88
N THR A 83 -20.64 -10.84 -9.11
CA THR A 83 -21.58 -9.80 -9.54
C THR A 83 -22.54 -9.53 -8.40
N PHE A 84 -22.50 -8.33 -7.85
CA PHE A 84 -23.31 -7.93 -6.71
C PHE A 84 -23.57 -6.43 -6.72
N THR A 85 -24.76 -6.00 -6.28
CA THR A 85 -25.08 -4.56 -6.14
C THR A 85 -25.14 -4.20 -4.66
N TRP A 86 -24.19 -3.40 -4.24
CA TRP A 86 -24.16 -2.79 -2.92
C TRP A 86 -25.14 -1.60 -2.89
N LYS A 87 -26.06 -1.55 -1.90
CA LYS A 87 -27.06 -0.47 -1.77
C LYS A 87 -27.13 0.03 -0.33
N ASN A 88 -27.34 1.35 -0.15
CA ASN A 88 -27.54 1.99 1.14
C ASN A 88 -26.51 1.56 2.20
N THR A 89 -25.24 1.67 1.88
CA THR A 89 -24.12 1.19 2.68
C THR A 89 -23.02 2.24 2.78
N SER A 90 -21.84 1.85 3.24
CA SER A 90 -20.66 2.71 3.26
C SER A 90 -19.41 1.94 2.85
N VAL A 91 -18.33 2.67 2.53
CA VAL A 91 -17.03 2.07 2.17
C VAL A 91 -16.54 1.15 3.28
N LYS A 92 -16.66 1.58 4.54
CA LYS A 92 -16.26 0.77 5.70
C LYS A 92 -17.08 -0.51 5.82
N LYS A 93 -18.41 -0.44 5.72
CA LYS A 93 -19.29 -1.64 5.79
C LYS A 93 -19.04 -2.62 4.65
N ILE A 94 -18.75 -2.13 3.45
CA ILE A 94 -18.34 -2.96 2.32
C ILE A 94 -17.03 -3.67 2.66
N ALA A 95 -16.03 -2.93 3.13
CA ALA A 95 -14.74 -3.48 3.52
C ALA A 95 -14.87 -4.52 4.66
N GLU A 96 -15.72 -4.28 5.66
CA GLU A 96 -16.03 -5.22 6.75
C GLU A 96 -16.63 -6.52 6.21
N THR A 97 -17.62 -6.41 5.31
CA THR A 97 -18.28 -7.58 4.71
C THR A 97 -17.29 -8.40 3.89
N ILE A 98 -16.45 -7.74 3.09
CA ILE A 98 -15.43 -8.41 2.29
C ILE A 98 -14.36 -9.04 3.20
N ALA A 99 -13.84 -8.30 4.20
CA ALA A 99 -12.88 -8.84 5.14
C ALA A 99 -13.41 -10.10 5.86
N GLY A 100 -14.68 -10.06 6.30
CA GLY A 100 -15.34 -11.19 6.95
C GLY A 100 -15.42 -12.45 6.09
N ARG A 101 -15.59 -12.32 4.76
CA ARG A 101 -15.58 -13.46 3.83
C ARG A 101 -14.28 -14.25 3.88
N TYR A 102 -13.17 -13.55 4.09
CA TYR A 102 -11.81 -14.11 4.07
C TYR A 102 -11.20 -14.26 5.45
N LYS A 103 -12.01 -14.13 6.51
CA LYS A 103 -11.56 -14.20 7.91
C LYS A 103 -10.43 -13.24 8.24
N LEU A 104 -10.47 -12.05 7.62
CA LEU A 104 -9.53 -10.97 7.88
C LEU A 104 -10.12 -10.02 8.93
N GLU A 105 -9.29 -9.54 9.83
CA GLU A 105 -9.61 -8.43 10.70
C GLU A 105 -9.54 -7.12 9.91
N LEU A 106 -10.62 -6.32 9.88
CA LEU A 106 -10.58 -5.01 9.26
C LEU A 106 -9.96 -3.98 10.20
N LYS A 107 -8.91 -3.30 9.73
CA LYS A 107 -8.39 -2.07 10.32
C LYS A 107 -8.73 -0.90 9.39
N PHE A 108 -9.65 -0.02 9.81
CA PHE A 108 -10.12 1.10 9.00
C PHE A 108 -9.70 2.42 9.62
N GLU A 109 -8.79 3.15 8.96
CA GLU A 109 -8.21 4.43 9.41
C GLU A 109 -8.37 5.51 8.33
N GLY A 110 -9.59 5.75 7.94
CA GLY A 110 -9.98 6.75 6.95
C GLY A 110 -11.33 7.39 7.30
N ASP A 111 -11.77 8.32 6.47
CA ASP A 111 -13.13 8.80 6.53
C ASP A 111 -14.06 7.80 5.84
N ASP A 112 -15.18 7.52 6.46
CA ASP A 112 -16.18 6.63 5.87
C ASP A 112 -17.09 7.42 4.93
N HIS A 113 -17.38 6.88 3.76
CA HIS A 113 -18.20 7.50 2.75
C HIS A 113 -19.44 6.67 2.45
N SER A 114 -20.60 7.33 2.44
CA SER A 114 -21.88 6.68 2.12
C SER A 114 -21.94 6.28 0.65
N ILE A 115 -22.51 5.11 0.40
CA ILE A 115 -22.71 4.54 -0.92
C ILE A 115 -24.20 4.24 -1.11
N ASP A 116 -24.88 5.00 -1.97
CA ASP A 116 -26.29 4.76 -2.29
C ASP A 116 -26.43 3.48 -3.10
N ALA A 117 -25.63 3.34 -4.17
CA ALA A 117 -25.55 2.14 -4.99
C ALA A 117 -24.18 2.07 -5.69
N LYS A 118 -23.54 0.90 -5.62
CA LYS A 118 -22.31 0.58 -6.38
C LYS A 118 -22.39 -0.87 -6.84
N GLU A 119 -22.21 -1.07 -8.13
CA GLU A 119 -22.12 -2.39 -8.71
C GLU A 119 -20.70 -2.92 -8.56
N GLN A 120 -20.60 -4.17 -8.16
CA GLN A 120 -19.40 -4.97 -8.20
C GLN A 120 -19.54 -5.94 -9.38
N ASP A 121 -18.57 -5.89 -10.28
CA ASP A 121 -18.41 -6.87 -11.36
C ASP A 121 -16.90 -7.16 -11.45
N GLY A 122 -16.51 -8.30 -10.90
CA GLY A 122 -15.11 -8.67 -10.76
C GLY A 122 -14.76 -9.21 -9.39
N THR A 123 -13.47 -9.30 -9.11
CA THR A 123 -12.97 -9.87 -7.85
C THR A 123 -13.17 -8.92 -6.67
N ASP A 124 -13.27 -9.46 -5.46
CA ASP A 124 -13.40 -8.65 -4.25
C ASP A 124 -12.19 -7.71 -4.06
N SER A 125 -10.99 -8.18 -4.43
CA SER A 125 -9.75 -7.40 -4.40
C SER A 125 -9.80 -6.19 -5.33
N ALA A 126 -10.10 -6.41 -6.61
CA ALA A 126 -10.14 -5.35 -7.62
C ALA A 126 -11.24 -4.33 -7.30
N PHE A 127 -12.43 -4.82 -6.93
CA PHE A 127 -13.55 -3.97 -6.56
C PHE A 127 -13.23 -3.07 -5.35
N LEU A 128 -12.66 -3.66 -4.29
CA LEU A 128 -12.32 -2.91 -3.09
C LEU A 128 -11.21 -1.88 -3.35
N GLN A 129 -10.25 -2.22 -4.21
CA GLN A 129 -9.20 -1.30 -4.61
C GLN A 129 -9.76 -0.10 -5.40
N ASP A 130 -10.66 -0.34 -6.37
CA ASP A 130 -11.34 0.72 -7.13
C ASP A 130 -12.18 1.62 -6.21
N LEU A 131 -12.97 0.99 -5.34
CA LEU A 131 -13.82 1.71 -4.38
C LEU A 131 -12.99 2.60 -3.45
N CYS A 132 -11.94 2.06 -2.85
CA CYS A 132 -11.06 2.82 -1.96
C CYS A 132 -10.32 3.93 -2.70
N SER A 133 -9.82 3.66 -3.91
CA SER A 133 -9.14 4.67 -4.75
C SER A 133 -10.06 5.84 -5.09
N THR A 134 -11.37 5.61 -5.26
CA THR A 134 -12.37 6.65 -5.51
C THR A 134 -12.40 7.71 -4.40
N TYR A 135 -12.00 7.34 -3.18
CA TYR A 135 -11.96 8.23 -2.01
C TYR A 135 -10.55 8.47 -1.46
N ALA A 136 -9.51 8.22 -2.27
CA ALA A 136 -8.09 8.32 -1.90
C ALA A 136 -7.69 7.45 -0.69
N LEU A 137 -8.43 6.39 -0.43
CA LEU A 137 -8.07 5.38 0.55
C LEU A 137 -7.15 4.34 -0.09
N VAL A 138 -6.26 3.80 0.70
CA VAL A 138 -5.34 2.73 0.32
C VAL A 138 -5.72 1.46 1.02
N ILE A 139 -5.64 0.33 0.33
CA ILE A 139 -5.80 -0.98 0.93
C ILE A 139 -4.47 -1.71 0.99
N LYS A 140 -4.26 -2.44 2.06
CA LYS A 140 -3.13 -3.34 2.25
C LYS A 140 -3.62 -4.61 2.95
N VAL A 141 -3.26 -5.76 2.41
CA VAL A 141 -3.43 -7.02 3.12
C VAL A 141 -2.11 -7.35 3.80
N TYR A 142 -2.14 -7.56 5.11
CA TYR A 142 -0.97 -7.90 5.88
C TYR A 142 -1.32 -8.96 6.92
N THR A 143 -0.67 -10.11 6.82
CA THR A 143 -0.94 -11.28 7.67
C THR A 143 -2.43 -11.68 7.60
N SER A 144 -3.20 -11.46 8.65
CA SER A 144 -4.64 -11.77 8.74
C SER A 144 -5.50 -10.49 8.78
N LYS A 145 -4.96 -9.36 8.33
CA LYS A 145 -5.64 -8.06 8.40
C LYS A 145 -5.85 -7.47 7.01
N LEU A 146 -7.02 -6.88 6.82
CA LEU A 146 -7.30 -5.96 5.73
C LEU A 146 -7.21 -4.55 6.29
N TRP A 147 -6.22 -3.81 5.86
CA TRP A 147 -5.99 -2.45 6.33
C TRP A 147 -6.42 -1.46 5.26
N VAL A 148 -7.35 -0.57 5.61
CA VAL A 148 -7.82 0.55 4.78
C VAL A 148 -7.45 1.84 5.48
N TYR A 149 -6.71 2.72 4.83
CA TYR A 149 -6.22 3.95 5.45
C TYR A 149 -6.11 5.12 4.47
N ASP A 150 -6.21 6.35 5.00
CA ASP A 150 -5.90 7.60 4.28
C ASP A 150 -4.39 7.92 4.45
N ARG A 151 -3.66 8.04 3.33
CA ARG A 151 -2.24 8.40 3.34
C ARG A 151 -1.96 9.74 4.00
N GLU A 152 -2.84 10.73 3.82
CA GLU A 152 -2.61 12.07 4.36
C GLU A 152 -2.71 12.09 5.89
N LYS A 153 -3.59 11.25 6.46
CA LYS A 153 -3.62 11.04 7.91
C LYS A 153 -2.33 10.42 8.45
N TYR A 154 -1.68 9.56 7.65
CA TYR A 154 -0.39 8.99 8.03
C TYR A 154 0.74 10.01 7.91
N LYS A 155 0.77 10.82 6.85
CA LYS A 155 1.76 11.90 6.68
C LYS A 155 1.67 12.96 7.77
N ALA A 156 0.50 13.17 8.37
CA ALA A 156 0.29 14.11 9.45
C ALA A 156 0.72 13.60 10.84
N LYS A 157 1.10 12.31 10.96
CA LYS A 157 1.63 11.77 12.22
C LYS A 157 3.07 12.22 12.43
N ASP A 158 3.48 12.26 13.69
CA ASP A 158 4.88 12.51 14.03
C ASP A 158 5.81 11.46 13.40
N PRO A 159 6.98 11.87 12.91
CA PRO A 159 7.94 10.95 12.32
C PRO A 159 8.45 9.96 13.39
N VAL A 160 8.48 8.69 13.02
CA VAL A 160 9.01 7.62 13.91
C VAL A 160 10.54 7.62 13.90
N TRP A 161 11.13 7.99 12.75
CA TRP A 161 12.59 8.07 12.58
C TRP A 161 12.98 9.28 11.77
N THR A 162 14.22 9.73 12.02
CA THR A 162 14.87 10.72 11.19
C THR A 162 16.05 10.06 10.50
N VAL A 163 16.08 10.15 9.18
CA VAL A 163 17.19 9.71 8.34
C VAL A 163 17.94 10.95 7.85
N TYR A 164 19.24 10.98 8.05
CA TYR A 164 20.09 12.12 7.71
C TYR A 164 20.84 11.86 6.41
N GLU A 165 21.00 12.86 5.58
CA GLU A 165 21.85 12.79 4.39
C GLU A 165 23.33 12.64 4.78
N SER A 166 23.74 13.35 5.84
CA SER A 166 25.08 13.25 6.42
C SER A 166 24.99 13.05 7.93
N ARG A 167 25.94 12.33 8.50
CA ARG A 167 25.95 12.04 9.94
C ARG A 167 26.10 13.32 10.76
N PRO A 168 25.16 13.63 11.66
CA PRO A 168 25.28 14.77 12.55
C PRO A 168 26.46 14.60 13.52
N VAL A 169 27.17 15.71 13.81
CA VAL A 169 28.23 15.73 14.79
C VAL A 169 27.68 15.34 16.18
N GLY A 170 28.34 14.42 16.85
CA GLY A 170 27.91 13.95 18.18
C GLY A 170 26.80 12.91 18.19
N ASN A 171 26.30 12.47 17.04
CA ASN A 171 25.34 11.39 16.96
C ASN A 171 25.86 10.20 16.13
N PRO A 172 26.68 9.31 16.71
CA PRO A 172 27.28 8.18 16.01
C PRO A 172 26.25 7.13 15.58
N THR A 173 25.05 7.10 16.21
CA THR A 173 23.99 6.15 15.93
C THR A 173 22.95 6.65 14.94
N ALA A 174 23.13 7.86 14.39
CA ALA A 174 22.20 8.45 13.42
C ALA A 174 22.04 7.55 12.19
N LEU A 175 20.80 7.31 11.80
CA LEU A 175 20.50 6.67 10.54
C LEU A 175 20.85 7.61 9.39
N CYS A 176 21.72 7.16 8.50
CA CYS A 176 22.20 7.98 7.40
C CYS A 176 21.97 7.29 6.08
N VAL A 177 21.75 8.07 5.04
CA VAL A 177 21.78 7.59 3.67
C VAL A 177 23.21 7.25 3.26
N GLU A 178 23.34 6.27 2.38
CA GLU A 178 24.63 5.97 1.75
C GLU A 178 25.06 7.15 0.88
N PRO A 179 26.33 7.61 0.99
CA PRO A 179 26.83 8.75 0.23
C PRO A 179 26.56 8.60 -1.27
N GLY A 180 25.99 9.65 -1.88
CA GLY A 180 25.65 9.65 -3.31
C GLY A 180 24.41 8.86 -3.72
N SER A 181 23.72 8.21 -2.79
CA SER A 181 22.51 7.44 -3.10
C SER A 181 21.23 8.27 -3.08
N PHE A 182 21.23 9.44 -2.44
CA PHE A 182 20.06 10.30 -2.34
C PHE A 182 19.67 10.87 -3.70
N LYS A 183 18.42 10.71 -4.07
CA LYS A 183 17.81 11.27 -5.28
C LYS A 183 16.47 11.87 -4.94
N TRP A 184 16.26 13.09 -5.41
CA TRP A 184 15.00 13.79 -5.30
C TRP A 184 14.55 14.24 -6.69
N ASN A 185 13.34 13.88 -7.03
CA ASN A 185 12.73 14.24 -8.30
C ASN A 185 11.36 14.86 -8.05
N THR A 186 11.05 15.92 -8.74
CA THR A 186 9.72 16.52 -8.74
C THR A 186 9.29 16.83 -10.16
N LYS A 187 8.00 16.68 -10.44
CA LYS A 187 7.40 17.03 -11.73
C LYS A 187 6.10 17.78 -11.51
N LEU A 188 5.86 18.75 -12.37
CA LEU A 188 4.65 19.57 -12.39
C LEU A 188 3.57 18.97 -13.30
N THR A 189 3.99 18.32 -14.38
CA THR A 189 3.09 17.71 -15.36
C THR A 189 2.23 16.63 -14.72
N GLY A 190 0.92 16.69 -14.93
CA GLY A 190 -0.04 15.75 -14.35
C GLY A 190 -0.40 16.04 -12.90
N THR A 191 0.01 17.20 -12.35
CA THR A 191 -0.41 17.66 -11.02
C THR A 191 -1.48 18.74 -11.12
N TYR A 192 -2.34 18.81 -10.13
CA TYR A 192 -3.46 19.74 -10.08
C TYR A 192 -3.48 20.55 -8.79
N THR A 193 -3.79 21.85 -8.90
CA THR A 193 -3.95 22.76 -7.78
C THR A 193 -5.41 22.93 -7.39
N GLY A 194 -6.32 22.42 -8.21
CA GLY A 194 -7.75 22.43 -7.98
C GLY A 194 -8.50 21.53 -8.93
N GLY A 195 -9.81 21.60 -8.89
CA GLY A 195 -10.64 20.83 -9.80
C GLY A 195 -12.10 21.27 -9.83
N LEU A 196 -12.78 20.74 -10.81
CA LEU A 196 -14.21 20.97 -11.04
C LEU A 196 -14.91 19.64 -11.26
N TYR A 197 -15.96 19.38 -10.50
CA TYR A 197 -16.84 18.22 -10.69
C TYR A 197 -18.21 18.70 -11.18
N THR A 198 -18.65 18.16 -12.31
CA THR A 198 -19.95 18.51 -12.89
C THR A 198 -20.80 17.26 -13.11
N TYR A 199 -22.05 17.31 -12.69
CA TYR A 199 -23.04 16.27 -12.97
C TYR A 199 -24.42 16.87 -13.13
N THR A 200 -25.07 16.57 -14.23
CA THR A 200 -26.45 16.99 -14.49
C THR A 200 -27.33 15.79 -14.83
N ASN A 201 -28.42 15.65 -14.09
CA ASN A 201 -29.48 14.69 -14.43
C ASN A 201 -30.82 15.42 -14.59
N LYS A 202 -31.23 15.64 -15.83
CA LYS A 202 -32.44 16.38 -16.18
C LYS A 202 -33.71 15.71 -15.66
N GLN A 203 -33.79 14.38 -15.66
CA GLN A 203 -34.95 13.63 -15.19
C GLN A 203 -35.17 13.79 -13.69
N LYS A 204 -34.07 13.80 -12.90
CA LYS A 204 -34.11 13.96 -11.44
C LYS A 204 -33.96 15.42 -10.99
N LYS A 205 -33.85 16.37 -11.92
CA LYS A 205 -33.58 17.80 -11.66
C LYS A 205 -32.34 18.03 -10.75
N ILE A 206 -31.33 17.18 -10.91
CA ILE A 206 -30.06 17.28 -10.17
C ILE A 206 -29.08 18.05 -11.04
N ASN A 207 -28.48 19.09 -10.49
CA ASN A 207 -27.38 19.82 -11.08
C ASN A 207 -26.31 20.03 -10.01
N ILE A 208 -25.19 19.32 -10.12
CA ILE A 208 -24.06 19.37 -9.18
C ILE A 208 -22.90 20.05 -9.90
N ASN A 209 -22.39 21.10 -9.29
CA ASN A 209 -21.22 21.83 -9.76
C ASN A 209 -20.36 22.19 -8.55
N VAL A 210 -19.30 21.40 -8.33
CA VAL A 210 -18.41 21.53 -7.16
C VAL A 210 -17.01 21.90 -7.62
N LYS A 211 -16.48 22.97 -7.03
CA LYS A 211 -15.11 23.44 -7.27
C LYS A 211 -14.29 23.33 -6.00
N VAL A 212 -13.03 22.91 -6.14
CA VAL A 212 -12.04 22.75 -5.05
C VAL A 212 -10.71 23.33 -5.50
N GLY A 213 -10.00 24.03 -4.60
CA GLY A 213 -8.67 24.57 -4.87
C GLY A 213 -8.66 25.78 -5.79
N THR A 214 -7.58 25.94 -6.56
CA THR A 214 -7.37 27.09 -7.47
C THR A 214 -7.68 26.77 -8.92
N ASP A 215 -7.72 27.82 -9.76
CA ASP A 215 -8.06 27.68 -11.20
C ASP A 215 -6.85 27.44 -12.09
N GLU A 216 -5.63 27.46 -11.57
CA GLU A 216 -4.42 27.38 -12.38
C GLU A 216 -4.27 26.05 -13.13
N ARG A 217 -4.42 24.94 -12.40
CA ARG A 217 -4.35 23.60 -12.97
C ARG A 217 -5.51 22.77 -12.42
N GLN A 218 -6.62 22.80 -13.17
CA GLN A 218 -7.86 22.15 -12.75
C GLN A 218 -7.99 20.74 -13.31
N LEU A 219 -8.28 19.79 -12.43
CA LEU A 219 -8.81 18.48 -12.79
C LEU A 219 -10.31 18.58 -13.04
N LYS A 220 -10.78 18.20 -14.22
CA LYS A 220 -12.20 18.18 -14.55
C LYS A 220 -12.73 16.77 -14.47
N LEU A 221 -13.73 16.57 -13.62
CA LEU A 221 -14.43 15.29 -13.47
C LEU A 221 -15.90 15.44 -13.79
N THR A 222 -16.45 14.38 -14.33
CA THR A 222 -17.88 14.22 -14.60
C THR A 222 -18.33 12.85 -14.19
N GLY A 223 -19.62 12.65 -13.97
CA GLY A 223 -20.17 11.33 -13.67
C GLY A 223 -21.27 11.38 -12.62
N LYS A 224 -21.96 10.26 -12.48
CA LYS A 224 -23.07 10.15 -11.51
C LYS A 224 -22.55 10.17 -10.08
N VAL A 225 -23.10 11.07 -9.29
CA VAL A 225 -22.85 11.19 -7.84
C VAL A 225 -24.18 11.35 -7.10
N SER A 226 -24.18 11.01 -5.82
CA SER A 226 -25.38 11.07 -4.98
C SER A 226 -25.65 12.46 -4.41
N SER A 227 -24.60 13.22 -4.16
CA SER A 227 -24.66 14.54 -3.54
C SER A 227 -23.46 15.41 -3.89
N GLU A 228 -23.55 16.70 -3.58
CA GLU A 228 -22.39 17.61 -3.68
C GLU A 228 -21.25 17.19 -2.75
N ALA A 229 -21.57 16.65 -1.58
CA ALA A 229 -20.57 16.14 -0.65
C ALA A 229 -19.80 14.93 -1.23
N ASP A 230 -20.49 14.00 -1.89
CA ASP A 230 -19.88 12.88 -2.59
C ASP A 230 -19.01 13.36 -3.78
N ALA A 231 -19.53 14.32 -4.58
CA ALA A 231 -18.78 14.93 -5.66
C ALA A 231 -17.48 15.60 -5.17
N LYS A 232 -17.58 16.35 -4.06
CA LYS A 232 -16.42 16.99 -3.43
C LYS A 232 -15.40 15.99 -2.92
N ALA A 233 -15.84 14.93 -2.25
CA ALA A 233 -14.95 13.88 -1.73
C ALA A 233 -14.20 13.20 -2.87
N ARG A 234 -14.88 12.82 -3.95
CA ARG A 234 -14.27 12.18 -5.14
C ARG A 234 -13.32 13.13 -5.86
N LEU A 235 -13.66 14.40 -5.98
CA LEU A 235 -12.79 15.39 -6.62
C LEU A 235 -11.49 15.58 -5.84
N ILE A 236 -11.59 15.74 -4.51
CA ILE A 236 -10.41 15.83 -3.62
C ILE A 236 -9.57 14.56 -3.74
N ALA A 237 -10.21 13.39 -3.73
CA ALA A 237 -9.53 12.11 -3.86
C ALA A 237 -8.78 11.99 -5.20
N ALA A 238 -9.41 12.38 -6.29
CA ALA A 238 -8.79 12.32 -7.61
C ALA A 238 -7.59 13.27 -7.73
N ILE A 239 -7.67 14.49 -7.15
CA ILE A 239 -6.54 15.42 -7.08
C ILE A 239 -5.40 14.82 -6.24
N LYS A 240 -5.70 14.27 -5.07
CA LYS A 240 -4.72 13.60 -4.21
C LYS A 240 -4.02 12.46 -4.93
N ASN A 241 -4.79 11.60 -5.62
CA ASN A 241 -4.26 10.46 -6.38
C ASN A 241 -3.38 10.91 -7.56
N ALA A 242 -3.80 11.94 -8.30
CA ALA A 242 -3.03 12.48 -9.41
C ALA A 242 -1.70 13.13 -8.94
N ASN A 243 -1.74 13.84 -7.81
CA ASN A 243 -0.57 14.48 -7.23
C ASN A 243 0.35 13.50 -6.50
N HIS A 244 -0.15 12.29 -6.21
CA HIS A 244 0.67 11.27 -5.58
C HIS A 244 1.82 10.86 -6.51
N GLY A 245 3.04 10.90 -6.00
CA GLY A 245 4.24 10.59 -6.78
C GLY A 245 4.74 11.75 -7.68
N ALA A 246 4.14 12.94 -7.59
CA ALA A 246 4.69 14.13 -8.22
C ALA A 246 6.09 14.47 -7.69
N THR A 247 6.32 14.22 -6.42
CA THR A 247 7.63 14.29 -5.78
C THR A 247 8.02 12.90 -5.30
N GLN A 248 9.21 12.46 -5.67
CA GLN A 248 9.77 11.18 -5.30
C GLN A 248 11.15 11.37 -4.67
N ILE A 249 11.37 10.69 -3.56
CA ILE A 249 12.67 10.61 -2.90
C ILE A 249 13.09 9.15 -2.89
N SER A 250 14.31 8.87 -3.29
CA SER A 250 14.92 7.55 -3.21
C SER A 250 16.34 7.65 -2.63
N PHE A 251 16.69 6.69 -1.81
CA PHE A 251 18.03 6.60 -1.23
C PHE A 251 18.29 5.15 -0.80
N THR A 252 19.57 4.84 -0.63
CA THR A 252 20.03 3.61 0.01
C THR A 252 20.48 3.93 1.42
N MET A 253 20.18 3.07 2.36
CA MET A 253 20.69 3.15 3.72
C MET A 253 21.04 1.78 4.25
N LEU A 254 21.88 1.71 5.25
CA LEU A 254 22.13 0.47 5.97
C LEU A 254 20.81 -0.01 6.60
N GLY A 255 20.52 -1.30 6.43
CA GLY A 255 19.30 -1.88 6.99
C GLY A 255 19.17 -1.62 8.49
N TYR A 256 18.00 -1.18 8.94
CA TYR A 256 17.72 -0.96 10.35
C TYR A 256 16.73 -2.00 10.85
N PRO A 257 17.19 -3.01 11.62
CA PRO A 257 16.35 -4.17 11.97
C PRO A 257 15.10 -3.82 12.77
N ALA A 258 15.17 -2.79 13.63
CA ALA A 258 14.02 -2.33 14.42
C ALA A 258 12.99 -1.57 13.59
N GLY A 259 13.32 -1.26 12.34
CA GLY A 259 12.52 -0.50 11.41
C GLY A 259 11.92 -1.30 10.29
N ALA A 260 11.53 -2.52 10.54
CA ALA A 260 10.93 -3.36 9.53
C ALA A 260 9.69 -2.74 8.90
N SER A 261 9.51 -3.02 7.62
CA SER A 261 8.51 -2.48 6.70
C SER A 261 7.03 -2.52 7.14
N ALA A 262 6.72 -3.16 8.24
CA ALA A 262 5.37 -3.17 8.81
C ALA A 262 4.91 -1.79 9.33
N GLN A 263 5.82 -0.85 9.44
CA GLN A 263 5.56 0.51 9.94
C GLN A 263 5.53 1.57 8.82
N CYS A 264 5.72 1.16 7.58
CA CYS A 264 5.63 2.04 6.42
C CYS A 264 4.22 2.07 5.86
#